data_4d9009e9cc138dd83840a7b528ec10e0
#
_entry.id   4d9009e9cc138dd83840a7b528ec10e0
#
_cell.length_a   1.000
_cell.length_b   1.000
_cell.length_c   1.000
_cell.angle_alpha   90.00
_cell.angle_beta   90.00
_cell.angle_gamma   90.00
#
_symmetry.space_group_name_H-M   'P 1'
#
loop_
_entity.id
_entity.type
_entity.pdbx_description
1 polymer ?
#
loop_
_entity_poly.entity_id
_entity_poly.type
_entity_poly.pdbx_seq_one_letter_code
_entity_poly.pdbx_strand_id
1 'polypeptide(L)'
;MSSTIIGIDLGTSTTEAAVIRDGKPVMIVNLDQEIITPSAVGIDNGGNWVIGEKARAQYLLSPDNTAIEVKRKIGTNEKIMLGKQSCTPVALSAKLLEYVRTYVSEYLEEEVTRAVISVPAYFDDIQRQATVRAGMEAGFQVERIINEPTAAALSYGLDHMEEESHILVYDLGGGTFDVTLLEMFDGVLEVKASNGDNRLGGKDFDEKLMDWLNGQFQKKYGVDLRKDMYACVRLKEEAERCKKALSTQESYHVLVPMIIEKAGQPLALDETVTAEQFEELVRELLERTHRPMEVVLADSGILPSEIDRVILVGGSTRMPVVEKDIRDFLNMEPSRAVDPDYAVAQGAAIQAGIIEGTICQEDSILMTDVNPYTLGIRVMDKMTDDRMSVIIPRNVTIPVTRSEIYFTSWDYQTEARIEVYQGESAVASSNHFLGAFTVQGVPPRKAGTEKIGVKFSYDMNGMLQVKASILSTGLDASIEINMMEDSD
;
A
#
# COMPACT_ATOMS: atom_id res chain seq x y z
N MET A 1 8.55 -12.60 29.61
CA MET A 1 7.29 -11.84 29.49
C MET A 1 7.10 -11.55 28.02
N SER A 2 5.91 -11.68 27.46
CA SER A 2 5.65 -11.28 26.08
C SER A 2 5.82 -9.77 26.00
N SER A 3 6.61 -9.24 25.05
CA SER A 3 6.71 -7.78 24.84
C SER A 3 5.38 -7.27 24.27
N THR A 4 5.05 -6.01 24.56
CA THR A 4 3.88 -5.31 24.00
C THR A 4 3.88 -5.38 22.47
N ILE A 5 2.69 -5.59 21.86
CA ILE A 5 2.52 -5.52 20.42
C ILE A 5 2.04 -4.12 20.04
N ILE A 6 2.71 -3.49 19.09
CA ILE A 6 2.33 -2.18 18.59
C ILE A 6 1.67 -2.27 17.21
N GLY A 7 0.85 -1.27 16.89
CA GLY A 7 0.38 -1.02 15.54
C GLY A 7 1.25 0.01 14.84
N ILE A 8 1.61 -0.25 13.59
CA ILE A 8 2.40 0.67 12.76
C ILE A 8 1.66 0.92 11.45
N ASP A 9 1.42 2.19 11.15
CA ASP A 9 1.11 2.62 9.80
C ASP A 9 2.41 2.96 9.07
N LEU A 10 2.80 2.13 8.11
CA LEU A 10 3.97 2.34 7.27
C LEU A 10 3.54 3.03 5.98
N GLY A 11 3.32 4.34 6.01
CA GLY A 11 2.83 5.11 4.87
C GLY A 11 3.91 5.52 3.85
N THR A 12 3.46 5.96 2.66
CA THR A 12 4.36 6.44 1.58
C THR A 12 5.07 7.73 1.97
N SER A 13 4.35 8.65 2.61
CA SER A 13 4.85 9.99 2.98
C SER A 13 5.19 10.09 4.46
N THR A 14 4.42 9.41 5.29
CA THR A 14 4.47 9.46 6.76
C THR A 14 4.36 8.07 7.34
N THR A 15 4.87 7.89 8.54
CA THR A 15 4.81 6.64 9.32
C THR A 15 4.44 6.97 10.75
N GLU A 16 3.46 6.26 11.30
CA GLU A 16 2.92 6.46 12.63
C GLU A 16 2.89 5.15 13.41
N ALA A 17 2.95 5.24 14.74
CA ALA A 17 2.80 4.09 15.62
C ALA A 17 1.79 4.36 16.73
N ALA A 18 1.08 3.31 17.13
CA ALA A 18 0.12 3.37 18.21
C ALA A 18 0.18 2.09 19.07
N VAL A 19 -0.33 2.18 20.29
CA VAL A 19 -0.40 1.06 21.24
C VAL A 19 -1.75 1.09 21.97
N ILE A 20 -2.22 -0.06 22.46
CA ILE A 20 -3.40 -0.10 23.32
C ILE A 20 -3.00 0.19 24.77
N ARG A 21 -3.67 1.20 25.36
CA ARG A 21 -3.61 1.51 26.79
C ARG A 21 -5.03 1.68 27.33
N ASP A 22 -5.33 0.99 28.39
CA ASP A 22 -6.66 1.00 29.04
C ASP A 22 -7.80 0.71 28.04
N GLY A 23 -7.58 -0.26 27.14
CA GLY A 23 -8.55 -0.68 26.12
C GLY A 23 -8.71 0.28 24.93
N LYS A 24 -7.90 1.36 24.85
CA LYS A 24 -7.99 2.37 23.78
C LYS A 24 -6.68 2.53 23.00
N PRO A 25 -6.74 2.82 21.70
CA PRO A 25 -5.53 3.12 20.93
C PRO A 25 -4.96 4.50 21.31
N VAL A 26 -3.67 4.54 21.58
CA VAL A 26 -2.92 5.75 21.94
C VAL A 26 -1.77 5.91 20.94
N MET A 27 -1.71 7.06 20.29
CA MET A 27 -0.62 7.40 19.37
C MET A 27 0.68 7.61 20.14
N ILE A 28 1.78 7.12 19.57
CA ILE A 28 3.13 7.22 20.16
C ILE A 28 3.89 8.36 19.48
N VAL A 29 4.47 9.23 20.28
CA VAL A 29 5.33 10.32 19.78
C VAL A 29 6.74 9.81 19.46
N ASN A 30 7.33 10.32 18.40
CA ASN A 30 8.69 10.01 17.99
C ASN A 30 9.75 10.77 18.81
N LEU A 31 11.02 10.63 18.47
CA LEU A 31 12.13 11.31 19.18
C LEU A 31 12.12 12.83 19.05
N ASP A 32 11.38 13.39 18.09
CA ASP A 32 11.20 14.82 17.90
C ASP A 32 9.90 15.32 18.57
N GLN A 33 9.22 14.49 19.40
CA GLN A 33 7.96 14.75 20.10
C GLN A 33 6.76 15.00 19.17
N GLU A 34 6.83 14.46 17.96
CA GLU A 34 5.76 14.52 16.97
C GLU A 34 5.11 13.14 16.79
N ILE A 35 3.82 13.09 16.51
CA ILE A 35 3.10 11.83 16.23
C ILE A 35 3.49 11.32 14.84
N ILE A 36 3.59 12.21 13.87
CA ILE A 36 3.87 11.89 12.47
C ILE A 36 5.37 11.88 12.23
N THR A 37 5.87 10.80 11.66
CA THR A 37 7.26 10.67 11.22
C THR A 37 7.32 10.69 9.70
N PRO A 38 8.02 11.63 9.05
CA PRO A 38 8.22 11.58 7.60
C PRO A 38 8.89 10.27 7.17
N SER A 39 8.33 9.59 6.17
CA SER A 39 8.91 8.36 5.59
C SER A 39 10.11 8.68 4.70
N ALA A 40 11.14 9.26 5.31
CA ALA A 40 12.37 9.69 4.68
C ALA A 40 13.58 9.03 5.37
N VAL A 41 14.53 8.56 4.57
CA VAL A 41 15.76 7.88 5.03
C VAL A 41 16.94 8.42 4.27
N GLY A 42 18.02 8.79 4.95
CA GLY A 42 19.20 9.35 4.33
C GLY A 42 20.48 8.95 5.04
N ILE A 43 21.61 9.38 4.46
CA ILE A 43 22.94 9.24 5.04
C ILE A 43 23.57 10.63 5.12
N ASP A 44 24.00 11.03 6.31
CA ASP A 44 24.66 12.32 6.52
C ASP A 44 26.10 12.34 5.97
N ASN A 45 26.75 13.50 6.00
CA ASN A 45 28.14 13.66 5.56
C ASN A 45 29.15 12.86 6.41
N GLY A 46 28.75 12.40 7.59
CA GLY A 46 29.53 11.53 8.48
C GLY A 46 29.35 10.04 8.20
N GLY A 47 28.44 9.68 7.30
CA GLY A 47 28.10 8.29 6.98
C GLY A 47 27.08 7.67 7.94
N ASN A 48 26.43 8.47 8.79
CA ASN A 48 25.40 8.00 9.72
C ASN A 48 24.02 8.02 9.06
N TRP A 49 23.17 7.07 9.42
CA TRP A 49 21.78 7.07 9.02
C TRP A 49 21.02 8.23 9.68
N VAL A 50 20.24 8.95 8.88
CA VAL A 50 19.30 9.98 9.32
C VAL A 50 17.91 9.61 8.82
N ILE A 51 16.89 9.74 9.68
CA ILE A 51 15.55 9.25 9.42
C ILE A 51 14.53 10.31 9.87
N GLY A 52 13.33 10.27 9.30
CA GLY A 52 12.24 11.14 9.66
C GLY A 52 12.49 12.59 9.25
N GLU A 53 12.21 13.53 10.15
CA GLU A 53 12.31 14.97 9.89
C GLU A 53 13.72 15.40 9.49
N LYS A 54 14.75 14.81 10.12
CA LYS A 54 16.16 15.10 9.78
C LYS A 54 16.49 14.71 8.35
N ALA A 55 16.01 13.55 7.89
CA ALA A 55 16.19 13.12 6.50
C ALA A 55 15.36 13.99 5.54
N ARG A 56 14.14 14.34 5.91
CA ARG A 56 13.27 15.23 5.13
C ARG A 56 13.92 16.61 4.93
N ALA A 57 14.47 17.20 5.99
CA ALA A 57 15.20 18.45 5.91
C ALA A 57 16.48 18.33 5.07
N GLN A 58 17.21 17.20 5.20
CA GLN A 58 18.41 16.93 4.39
C GLN A 58 18.07 16.81 2.89
N TYR A 59 16.90 16.31 2.52
CA TYR A 59 16.51 16.11 1.12
C TYR A 59 16.61 17.40 0.29
N LEU A 60 16.33 18.56 0.87
CA LEU A 60 16.45 19.86 0.21
C LEU A 60 17.90 20.27 -0.10
N LEU A 61 18.85 19.75 0.68
CA LEU A 61 20.28 20.14 0.62
C LEU A 61 21.14 19.07 -0.04
N SER A 62 20.76 17.82 0.09
CA SER A 62 21.50 16.65 -0.39
C SER A 62 20.53 15.56 -0.87
N PRO A 63 19.79 15.78 -1.97
CA PRO A 63 18.82 14.83 -2.49
C PRO A 63 19.45 13.48 -2.89
N ASP A 64 20.67 13.47 -3.36
CA ASP A 64 21.45 12.26 -3.71
C ASP A 64 21.79 11.38 -2.50
N ASN A 65 21.69 11.91 -1.28
CA ASN A 65 21.96 11.17 -0.04
C ASN A 65 20.68 10.85 0.73
N THR A 66 19.49 11.08 0.14
CA THR A 66 18.22 10.92 0.82
C THR A 66 17.18 10.26 -0.08
N ALA A 67 16.53 9.23 0.43
CA ALA A 67 15.39 8.57 -0.21
C ALA A 67 14.09 8.99 0.46
N ILE A 68 13.08 9.30 -0.34
CA ILE A 68 11.70 9.52 0.03
C ILE A 68 10.80 8.62 -0.80
N GLU A 69 9.55 8.39 -0.35
CA GLU A 69 8.56 7.61 -1.12
C GLU A 69 8.99 6.16 -1.41
N VAL A 70 9.82 5.58 -0.55
CA VAL A 70 10.40 4.24 -0.73
C VAL A 70 9.32 3.17 -0.88
N LYS A 71 8.17 3.33 -0.20
CA LYS A 71 7.04 2.39 -0.25
C LYS A 71 6.52 2.17 -1.68
N ARG A 72 6.57 3.19 -2.58
CA ARG A 72 6.18 3.04 -3.99
C ARG A 72 7.06 2.08 -4.79
N LYS A 73 8.25 1.74 -4.26
CA LYS A 73 9.22 0.84 -4.88
C LYS A 73 9.35 -0.50 -4.16
N ILE A 74 8.62 -0.67 -3.05
CA ILE A 74 8.65 -1.93 -2.29
C ILE A 74 8.14 -3.09 -3.16
N GLY A 75 8.75 -4.25 -3.04
CA GLY A 75 8.47 -5.39 -3.92
C GLY A 75 9.22 -5.36 -5.27
N THR A 76 10.02 -4.32 -5.55
CA THR A 76 10.86 -4.25 -6.75
C THR A 76 12.33 -4.51 -6.43
N ASN A 77 13.11 -4.93 -7.44
CA ASN A 77 14.57 -5.09 -7.34
C ASN A 77 15.34 -3.79 -7.65
N GLU A 78 14.63 -2.65 -7.66
CA GLU A 78 15.26 -1.35 -7.95
C GLU A 78 16.33 -1.04 -6.90
N LYS A 79 17.47 -0.52 -7.36
CA LYS A 79 18.54 -0.05 -6.48
C LYS A 79 18.44 1.46 -6.32
N ILE A 80 18.29 1.91 -5.08
CA ILE A 80 18.23 3.32 -4.72
C ILE A 80 19.62 3.73 -4.23
N MET A 81 20.19 4.73 -4.89
CA MET A 81 21.52 5.24 -4.52
C MET A 81 21.39 6.31 -3.44
N LEU A 82 22.10 6.13 -2.33
CA LEU A 82 22.33 7.17 -1.32
C LEU A 82 23.83 7.52 -1.34
N GLY A 83 24.18 8.54 -2.08
CA GLY A 83 25.57 8.85 -2.38
C GLY A 83 26.28 7.70 -3.10
N LYS A 84 27.18 7.02 -2.40
CA LYS A 84 27.91 5.85 -2.93
C LYS A 84 27.31 4.51 -2.52
N GLN A 85 26.33 4.50 -1.63
CA GLN A 85 25.71 3.29 -1.11
C GLN A 85 24.48 2.91 -1.95
N SER A 86 24.45 1.66 -2.40
CA SER A 86 23.31 1.08 -3.11
C SER A 86 22.41 0.35 -2.12
N CYS A 87 21.14 0.74 -2.03
CA CYS A 87 20.17 0.18 -1.10
C CYS A 87 18.96 -0.39 -1.86
N THR A 88 18.33 -1.42 -1.29
CA THR A 88 17.04 -1.91 -1.76
C THR A 88 15.89 -1.17 -1.07
N PRO A 89 14.68 -1.11 -1.66
CA PRO A 89 13.51 -0.57 -0.98
C PRO A 89 13.23 -1.25 0.36
N VAL A 90 13.43 -2.56 0.45
CA VAL A 90 13.27 -3.33 1.71
C VAL A 90 14.25 -2.83 2.77
N ALA A 91 15.54 -2.69 2.45
CA ALA A 91 16.54 -2.23 3.40
C ALA A 91 16.28 -0.80 3.90
N LEU A 92 15.78 0.10 3.03
CA LEU A 92 15.41 1.46 3.42
C LEU A 92 14.15 1.48 4.30
N SER A 93 13.15 0.67 3.96
CA SER A 93 11.96 0.52 4.81
C SER A 93 12.31 -0.09 6.18
N ALA A 94 13.27 -1.05 6.20
CA ALA A 94 13.78 -1.60 7.45
C ALA A 94 14.45 -0.53 8.32
N LYS A 95 15.22 0.41 7.74
CA LYS A 95 15.82 1.53 8.49
C LYS A 95 14.78 2.46 9.10
N LEU A 96 13.68 2.73 8.40
CA LEU A 96 12.56 3.49 8.93
C LEU A 96 11.89 2.75 10.09
N LEU A 97 11.62 1.45 9.93
CA LEU A 97 11.02 0.61 10.97
C LEU A 97 11.96 0.41 12.18
N GLU A 98 13.28 0.34 11.99
CA GLU A 98 14.26 0.33 13.07
C GLU A 98 14.20 1.62 13.91
N TYR A 99 14.01 2.77 13.26
CA TYR A 99 13.78 4.03 13.94
C TYR A 99 12.46 4.03 14.73
N VAL A 100 11.38 3.49 14.13
CA VAL A 100 10.11 3.28 14.84
C VAL A 100 10.31 2.44 16.08
N ARG A 101 10.98 1.28 15.96
CA ARG A 101 11.27 0.38 17.11
C ARG A 101 12.03 1.11 18.21
N THR A 102 12.98 1.97 17.85
CA THR A 102 13.79 2.73 18.81
C THR A 102 12.91 3.68 19.63
N TYR A 103 12.14 4.56 18.98
CA TYR A 103 11.35 5.54 19.71
C TYR A 103 10.16 4.92 20.47
N VAL A 104 9.58 3.85 19.95
CA VAL A 104 8.51 3.13 20.64
C VAL A 104 9.03 2.45 21.89
N SER A 105 10.21 1.81 21.82
CA SER A 105 10.83 1.20 23.00
C SER A 105 11.20 2.24 24.06
N GLU A 106 11.64 3.43 23.66
CA GLU A 106 11.92 4.54 24.56
C GLU A 106 10.62 5.07 25.21
N TYR A 107 9.57 5.25 24.42
CA TYR A 107 8.27 5.75 24.91
C TYR A 107 7.60 4.77 25.91
N LEU A 108 7.73 3.46 25.67
CA LEU A 108 7.13 2.43 26.52
C LEU A 108 8.04 1.99 27.67
N GLU A 109 9.29 2.45 27.70
CA GLU A 109 10.32 2.05 28.67
C GLU A 109 10.56 0.53 28.70
N GLU A 110 10.35 -0.15 27.54
CA GLU A 110 10.60 -1.59 27.36
C GLU A 110 11.10 -1.89 25.95
N GLU A 111 11.79 -3.03 25.77
CA GLU A 111 12.19 -3.48 24.44
C GLU A 111 10.98 -4.00 23.67
N VAL A 112 10.57 -3.27 22.61
CA VAL A 112 9.46 -3.66 21.74
C VAL A 112 10.00 -4.40 20.51
N THR A 113 9.56 -5.66 20.36
CA THR A 113 9.99 -6.54 19.28
C THR A 113 8.84 -7.12 18.46
N ARG A 114 7.59 -6.74 18.74
CA ARG A 114 6.40 -7.30 18.11
C ARG A 114 5.55 -6.19 17.52
N ALA A 115 5.08 -6.39 16.28
CA ALA A 115 4.27 -5.38 15.59
C ALA A 115 3.20 -5.98 14.68
N VAL A 116 2.09 -5.23 14.53
CA VAL A 116 1.17 -5.30 13.40
C VAL A 116 1.50 -4.14 12.47
N ILE A 117 1.71 -4.41 11.18
CA ILE A 117 2.12 -3.39 10.20
C ILE A 117 1.06 -3.26 9.12
N SER A 118 0.67 -2.02 8.77
CA SER A 118 -0.29 -1.75 7.72
C SER A 118 0.31 -1.89 6.32
N VAL A 119 -0.54 -2.30 5.37
CA VAL A 119 -0.24 -2.32 3.93
C VAL A 119 -1.46 -1.85 3.14
N PRO A 120 -1.29 -1.22 1.97
CA PRO A 120 -2.40 -0.97 1.08
C PRO A 120 -3.17 -2.25 0.76
N ALA A 121 -4.50 -2.17 0.67
CA ALA A 121 -5.32 -3.34 0.39
C ALA A 121 -4.98 -3.94 -0.99
N TYR A 122 -4.63 -3.09 -1.93
CA TYR A 122 -4.31 -3.46 -3.32
C TYR A 122 -2.82 -3.79 -3.55
N PHE A 123 -2.04 -4.06 -2.47
CA PHE A 123 -0.69 -4.60 -2.61
C PHE A 123 -0.74 -6.05 -3.10
N ASP A 124 0.14 -6.35 -4.06
CA ASP A 124 0.36 -7.72 -4.50
C ASP A 124 1.14 -8.54 -3.45
N ASP A 125 1.24 -9.84 -3.66
CA ASP A 125 1.90 -10.77 -2.74
C ASP A 125 3.38 -10.43 -2.53
N ILE A 126 4.09 -9.99 -3.57
CA ILE A 126 5.51 -9.61 -3.50
C ILE A 126 5.70 -8.38 -2.62
N GLN A 127 4.83 -7.37 -2.75
CA GLN A 127 4.87 -6.17 -1.93
C GLN A 127 4.57 -6.45 -0.45
N ARG A 128 3.60 -7.34 -0.18
CA ARG A 128 3.25 -7.80 1.18
C ARG A 128 4.44 -8.49 1.85
N GLN A 129 5.06 -9.44 1.16
CA GLN A 129 6.24 -10.15 1.66
C GLN A 129 7.43 -9.21 1.89
N ALA A 130 7.66 -8.26 0.98
CA ALA A 130 8.70 -7.27 1.12
C ALA A 130 8.49 -6.38 2.37
N THR A 131 7.22 -6.09 2.71
CA THR A 131 6.87 -5.34 3.94
C THR A 131 7.16 -6.18 5.19
N VAL A 132 6.75 -7.45 5.20
CA VAL A 132 7.08 -8.38 6.31
C VAL A 132 8.59 -8.49 6.50
N ARG A 133 9.33 -8.67 5.39
CA ARG A 133 10.78 -8.75 5.42
C ARG A 133 11.43 -7.48 5.97
N ALA A 134 10.95 -6.30 5.58
CA ALA A 134 11.42 -5.04 6.14
C ALA A 134 11.22 -4.96 7.66
N GLY A 135 10.06 -5.42 8.16
CA GLY A 135 9.79 -5.52 9.59
C GLY A 135 10.75 -6.46 10.30
N MET A 136 11.01 -7.65 9.73
CA MET A 136 11.95 -8.61 10.30
C MET A 136 13.39 -8.10 10.29
N GLU A 137 13.85 -7.45 9.20
CA GLU A 137 15.18 -6.84 9.12
C GLU A 137 15.33 -5.68 10.12
N ALA A 138 14.24 -4.98 10.49
CA ALA A 138 14.22 -3.97 11.55
C ALA A 138 14.21 -4.55 12.97
N GLY A 139 14.14 -5.88 13.11
CA GLY A 139 14.13 -6.59 14.38
C GLY A 139 12.75 -6.76 15.00
N PHE A 140 11.67 -6.62 14.22
CA PHE A 140 10.33 -6.98 14.66
C PHE A 140 9.99 -8.44 14.31
N GLN A 141 9.28 -9.10 15.21
CA GLN A 141 8.39 -10.20 14.90
C GLN A 141 7.10 -9.58 14.37
N VAL A 142 6.87 -9.69 13.06
CA VAL A 142 5.64 -9.21 12.43
C VAL A 142 4.54 -10.23 12.72
N GLU A 143 3.65 -9.90 13.68
CA GLU A 143 2.56 -10.77 14.09
C GLU A 143 1.47 -10.87 13.03
N ARG A 144 1.22 -9.75 12.36
CA ARG A 144 0.24 -9.63 11.27
C ARG A 144 0.56 -8.43 10.39
N ILE A 145 0.25 -8.54 9.10
CA ILE A 145 0.02 -7.38 8.26
C ILE A 145 -1.49 -7.17 8.13
N ILE A 146 -1.92 -5.91 8.14
CA ILE A 146 -3.32 -5.51 8.06
C ILE A 146 -3.52 -4.54 6.90
N ASN A 147 -4.62 -4.68 6.15
CA ASN A 147 -4.93 -3.73 5.09
C ASN A 147 -5.30 -2.36 5.67
N GLU A 148 -4.76 -1.27 5.11
CA GLU A 148 -4.98 0.11 5.57
C GLU A 148 -6.46 0.47 5.72
N PRO A 149 -7.34 0.24 4.71
CA PRO A 149 -8.76 0.55 4.87
C PRO A 149 -9.45 -0.33 5.92
N THR A 150 -9.01 -1.57 6.08
CA THR A 150 -9.54 -2.48 7.11
C THR A 150 -9.12 -2.02 8.52
N ALA A 151 -7.88 -1.57 8.68
CA ALA A 151 -7.42 -0.96 9.94
C ALA A 151 -8.23 0.30 10.27
N ALA A 152 -8.44 1.19 9.30
CA ALA A 152 -9.23 2.40 9.49
C ALA A 152 -10.68 2.11 9.88
N ALA A 153 -11.30 1.11 9.24
CA ALA A 153 -12.65 0.65 9.60
C ALA A 153 -12.68 0.05 11.02
N LEU A 154 -11.64 -0.67 11.43
CA LEU A 154 -11.52 -1.21 12.79
C LEU A 154 -11.40 -0.08 13.83
N SER A 155 -10.68 1.00 13.53
CA SER A 155 -10.63 2.20 14.38
C SER A 155 -11.99 2.86 14.55
N TYR A 156 -12.79 2.93 13.48
CA TYR A 156 -14.16 3.42 13.53
C TYR A 156 -15.08 2.46 14.31
N GLY A 157 -14.99 1.16 14.01
CA GLY A 157 -15.89 0.12 14.52
C GLY A 157 -15.80 -0.09 16.02
N LEU A 158 -14.65 0.18 16.67
CA LEU A 158 -14.47 -0.02 18.11
C LEU A 158 -15.50 0.78 18.94
N ASP A 159 -15.88 1.96 18.49
CA ASP A 159 -16.86 2.82 19.16
C ASP A 159 -18.30 2.61 18.65
N HIS A 160 -18.53 1.74 17.62
CA HIS A 160 -19.81 1.59 16.91
C HIS A 160 -20.23 0.13 16.72
N MET A 161 -19.78 -0.79 17.58
CA MET A 161 -19.97 -2.26 17.43
C MET A 161 -21.43 -2.73 17.36
N GLU A 162 -22.35 -1.97 17.93
CA GLU A 162 -23.79 -2.30 17.94
C GLU A 162 -24.53 -1.81 16.67
N GLU A 163 -23.87 -1.08 15.77
CA GLU A 163 -24.48 -0.55 14.56
C GLU A 163 -24.40 -1.60 13.43
N GLU A 164 -25.52 -1.83 12.74
CA GLU A 164 -25.50 -2.52 11.44
C GLU A 164 -25.29 -1.46 10.35
N SER A 165 -24.20 -1.55 9.58
CA SER A 165 -23.91 -0.53 8.58
C SER A 165 -23.01 -1.01 7.44
N HIS A 166 -23.27 -0.49 6.23
CA HIS A 166 -22.36 -0.56 5.11
C HIS A 166 -21.41 0.65 5.12
N ILE A 167 -20.13 0.37 5.22
CA ILE A 167 -19.08 1.38 5.36
C ILE A 167 -18.20 1.35 4.11
N LEU A 168 -18.12 2.47 3.39
CA LEU A 168 -17.15 2.66 2.32
C LEU A 168 -15.95 3.40 2.89
N VAL A 169 -14.78 2.77 2.89
CA VAL A 169 -13.51 3.42 3.22
C VAL A 169 -12.86 3.88 1.92
N TYR A 170 -12.61 5.18 1.83
CA TYR A 170 -11.90 5.83 0.73
C TYR A 170 -10.55 6.29 1.26
N ASP A 171 -9.50 5.55 0.93
CA ASP A 171 -8.14 5.82 1.38
C ASP A 171 -7.31 6.41 0.23
N LEU A 172 -7.06 7.71 0.30
CA LEU A 172 -6.17 8.42 -0.63
C LEU A 172 -4.94 8.90 0.14
N GLY A 173 -3.93 8.05 0.15
CA GLY A 173 -2.66 8.32 0.80
C GLY A 173 -1.71 9.20 -0.02
N GLY A 174 -0.43 9.17 0.34
CA GLY A 174 0.61 9.91 -0.40
C GLY A 174 0.96 9.28 -1.75
N GLY A 175 0.74 7.97 -1.93
CA GLY A 175 1.20 7.25 -3.12
C GLY A 175 0.26 6.18 -3.66
N THR A 176 -0.75 5.78 -2.90
CA THR A 176 -1.74 4.75 -3.25
C THR A 176 -3.14 5.28 -3.03
N PHE A 177 -4.07 4.72 -3.76
CA PHE A 177 -5.50 4.88 -3.58
C PHE A 177 -6.13 3.51 -3.37
N ASP A 178 -6.87 3.34 -2.29
CA ASP A 178 -7.65 2.15 -1.99
C ASP A 178 -9.10 2.54 -1.69
N VAL A 179 -10.03 1.73 -2.17
CA VAL A 179 -11.44 1.84 -1.81
C VAL A 179 -11.94 0.46 -1.40
N THR A 180 -12.57 0.39 -0.23
CA THR A 180 -13.02 -0.87 0.36
C THR A 180 -14.43 -0.70 0.90
N LEU A 181 -15.32 -1.61 0.56
CA LEU A 181 -16.66 -1.69 1.11
C LEU A 181 -16.72 -2.80 2.14
N LEU A 182 -17.18 -2.44 3.33
CA LEU A 182 -17.31 -3.34 4.48
C LEU A 182 -18.75 -3.33 4.96
N GLU A 183 -19.14 -4.45 5.54
CA GLU A 183 -20.39 -4.59 6.30
C GLU A 183 -20.05 -4.82 7.77
N MET A 184 -20.67 -4.04 8.63
CA MET A 184 -20.55 -4.20 10.07
C MET A 184 -21.89 -4.70 10.59
N PHE A 185 -21.89 -5.83 11.32
CA PHE A 185 -23.08 -6.41 11.94
C PHE A 185 -22.67 -7.28 13.12
N ASP A 186 -23.40 -7.17 14.22
CA ASP A 186 -23.26 -8.03 15.42
C ASP A 186 -21.78 -8.23 15.87
N GLY A 187 -21.00 -7.15 15.90
CA GLY A 187 -19.58 -7.20 16.26
C GLY A 187 -18.65 -7.85 15.22
N VAL A 188 -19.15 -8.08 14.00
CA VAL A 188 -18.36 -8.58 12.87
C VAL A 188 -18.14 -7.46 11.86
N LEU A 189 -16.90 -7.26 11.45
CA LEU A 189 -16.50 -6.38 10.35
C LEU A 189 -16.08 -7.23 9.15
N GLU A 190 -16.95 -7.33 8.16
CA GLU A 190 -16.74 -8.15 6.96
C GLU A 190 -16.38 -7.28 5.76
N VAL A 191 -15.21 -7.48 5.17
CA VAL A 191 -14.85 -6.88 3.88
C VAL A 191 -15.63 -7.58 2.77
N LYS A 192 -16.42 -6.83 2.00
CA LYS A 192 -17.23 -7.33 0.87
C LYS A 192 -16.47 -7.24 -0.45
N ALA A 193 -15.80 -6.12 -0.69
CA ALA A 193 -15.00 -5.90 -1.88
C ALA A 193 -13.94 -4.83 -1.64
N SER A 194 -12.80 -4.96 -2.32
CA SER A 194 -11.73 -3.97 -2.31
C SER A 194 -11.15 -3.80 -3.72
N ASN A 195 -10.78 -2.57 -4.06
CA ASN A 195 -10.09 -2.22 -5.30
C ASN A 195 -9.23 -0.98 -5.08
N GLY A 196 -8.34 -0.64 -6.03
CA GLY A 196 -7.47 0.51 -5.86
C GLY A 196 -6.57 0.81 -7.05
N ASP A 197 -5.68 1.78 -6.85
CA ASP A 197 -4.63 2.17 -7.78
C ASP A 197 -3.32 2.42 -7.01
N ASN A 198 -2.36 1.50 -7.15
CA ASN A 198 -1.06 1.55 -6.46
C ASN A 198 -0.13 2.68 -6.94
N ARG A 199 -0.59 3.48 -7.92
CA ARG A 199 0.16 4.60 -8.50
C ARG A 199 -0.67 5.88 -8.54
N LEU A 200 -1.59 6.05 -7.59
CA LEU A 200 -2.39 7.25 -7.42
C LEU A 200 -2.35 7.69 -5.96
N GLY A 201 -1.93 8.92 -5.71
CA GLY A 201 -1.90 9.50 -4.36
C GLY A 201 -1.46 10.96 -4.39
N GLY A 202 -1.32 11.57 -3.23
CA GLY A 202 -0.99 12.99 -3.06
C GLY A 202 0.23 13.46 -3.84
N LYS A 203 1.18 12.55 -4.11
CA LYS A 203 2.37 12.84 -4.92
C LYS A 203 2.05 13.08 -6.41
N ASP A 204 1.02 12.44 -6.93
CA ASP A 204 0.59 12.65 -8.31
C ASP A 204 -0.10 14.02 -8.46
N PHE A 205 -0.76 14.50 -7.40
CA PHE A 205 -1.29 15.86 -7.31
C PHE A 205 -0.16 16.89 -7.25
N ASP A 206 0.91 16.62 -6.48
CA ASP A 206 2.12 17.46 -6.47
C ASP A 206 2.76 17.51 -7.87
N GLU A 207 2.85 16.39 -8.58
CA GLU A 207 3.40 16.32 -9.94
C GLU A 207 2.60 17.20 -10.94
N LYS A 208 1.28 17.24 -10.86
CA LYS A 208 0.45 18.15 -11.69
C LYS A 208 0.77 19.62 -11.42
N LEU A 209 0.96 20.01 -10.15
CA LEU A 209 1.40 21.35 -9.80
C LEU A 209 2.82 21.65 -10.27
N MET A 210 3.75 20.69 -10.11
CA MET A 210 5.12 20.83 -10.61
C MET A 210 5.14 21.03 -12.12
N ASP A 211 4.35 20.27 -12.86
CA ASP A 211 4.25 20.39 -14.32
C ASP A 211 3.75 21.77 -14.73
N TRP A 212 2.70 22.25 -14.06
CA TRP A 212 2.15 23.57 -14.34
C TRP A 212 3.16 24.68 -14.02
N LEU A 213 3.74 24.68 -12.82
CA LEU A 213 4.73 25.68 -12.37
C LEU A 213 5.96 25.68 -13.27
N ASN A 214 6.51 24.52 -13.60
CA ASN A 214 7.62 24.37 -14.53
C ASN A 214 7.26 24.89 -15.94
N GLY A 215 6.05 24.61 -16.39
CA GLY A 215 5.53 25.12 -17.68
C GLY A 215 5.47 26.64 -17.73
N GLN A 216 5.01 27.34 -16.66
CA GLN A 216 5.02 28.80 -16.56
C GLN A 216 6.47 29.32 -16.56
N PHE A 217 7.35 28.69 -15.77
CA PHE A 217 8.77 29.04 -15.72
C PHE A 217 9.48 28.90 -17.07
N GLN A 218 9.21 27.81 -17.78
CA GLN A 218 9.75 27.58 -19.14
C GLN A 218 9.27 28.63 -20.14
N LYS A 219 7.99 29.01 -20.10
CA LYS A 219 7.44 30.07 -20.96
C LYS A 219 8.14 31.42 -20.70
N LYS A 220 8.42 31.74 -19.44
CA LYS A 220 9.02 33.02 -19.01
C LYS A 220 10.51 33.10 -19.25
N TYR A 221 11.25 32.03 -19.00
CA TYR A 221 12.71 32.05 -18.95
C TYR A 221 13.39 31.08 -19.94
N GLY A 222 12.62 30.17 -20.60
CA GLY A 222 13.18 29.15 -21.49
C GLY A 222 14.04 28.12 -20.76
N VAL A 223 13.80 27.86 -19.48
CA VAL A 223 14.55 26.92 -18.63
C VAL A 223 13.60 25.86 -18.08
N ASP A 224 14.03 24.61 -18.10
CA ASP A 224 13.34 23.47 -17.53
C ASP A 224 13.92 23.15 -16.14
N LEU A 225 13.16 23.43 -15.09
CA LEU A 225 13.58 23.21 -13.69
C LEU A 225 13.77 21.73 -13.36
N ARG A 226 13.08 20.83 -14.06
CA ARG A 226 13.17 19.37 -13.84
C ARG A 226 14.50 18.77 -14.27
N LYS A 227 15.30 19.49 -15.08
CA LYS A 227 16.63 19.05 -15.52
C LYS A 227 17.74 19.34 -14.53
N ASP A 228 17.50 20.19 -13.56
CA ASP A 228 18.40 20.45 -12.44
C ASP A 228 17.86 19.79 -11.18
N MET A 229 18.67 18.94 -10.55
CA MET A 229 18.25 18.15 -9.39
C MET A 229 17.79 19.03 -8.22
N TYR A 230 18.54 20.07 -7.90
CA TYR A 230 18.25 20.94 -6.75
C TYR A 230 17.03 21.83 -7.04
N ALA A 231 16.90 22.34 -8.25
CA ALA A 231 15.73 23.09 -8.66
C ALA A 231 14.47 22.21 -8.65
N CYS A 232 14.58 20.96 -9.13
CA CYS A 232 13.48 19.99 -9.13
C CYS A 232 13.01 19.65 -7.71
N VAL A 233 13.93 19.42 -6.77
CA VAL A 233 13.58 19.16 -5.36
C VAL A 233 12.89 20.35 -4.71
N ARG A 234 13.39 21.57 -4.95
CA ARG A 234 12.77 22.81 -4.42
C ARG A 234 11.39 23.06 -5.04
N LEU A 235 11.25 22.77 -6.34
CA LEU A 235 9.95 22.83 -7.04
C LEU A 235 8.96 21.84 -6.44
N LYS A 236 9.38 20.60 -6.14
CA LYS A 236 8.57 19.56 -5.53
C LYS A 236 8.08 19.96 -4.14
N GLU A 237 8.99 20.44 -3.30
CA GLU A 237 8.66 20.90 -1.94
C GLU A 237 7.66 22.04 -1.96
N GLU A 238 7.82 22.99 -2.89
CA GLU A 238 6.94 24.13 -3.00
C GLU A 238 5.58 23.76 -3.61
N ALA A 239 5.54 22.78 -4.52
CA ALA A 239 4.29 22.22 -5.03
C ALA A 239 3.48 21.54 -3.91
N GLU A 240 4.14 20.75 -3.04
CA GLU A 240 3.49 20.15 -1.88
C GLU A 240 2.95 21.21 -0.90
N ARG A 241 3.73 22.27 -0.64
CA ARG A 241 3.27 23.40 0.20
C ARG A 241 2.07 24.10 -0.41
N CYS A 242 2.12 24.37 -1.72
CA CYS A 242 1.02 24.96 -2.45
C CYS A 242 -0.26 24.11 -2.35
N LYS A 243 -0.16 22.80 -2.61
CA LYS A 243 -1.28 21.86 -2.46
C LYS A 243 -1.89 21.91 -1.06
N LYS A 244 -1.05 21.84 -0.01
CA LYS A 244 -1.51 21.91 1.39
C LYS A 244 -2.17 23.26 1.72
N ALA A 245 -1.60 24.37 1.26
CA ALA A 245 -2.17 25.70 1.48
C ALA A 245 -3.53 25.87 0.81
N LEU A 246 -3.70 25.36 -0.42
CA LEU A 246 -4.96 25.42 -1.16
C LEU A 246 -6.08 24.56 -0.54
N SER A 247 -5.78 23.73 0.46
CA SER A 247 -6.80 23.04 1.25
C SER A 247 -7.55 23.97 2.22
N THR A 248 -7.02 25.17 2.49
CA THR A 248 -7.61 26.14 3.43
C THR A 248 -7.65 27.57 2.88
N GLN A 249 -7.03 27.82 1.73
CA GLN A 249 -6.91 29.16 1.11
C GLN A 249 -7.43 29.14 -0.31
N GLU A 250 -8.03 30.24 -0.76
CA GLU A 250 -8.51 30.40 -2.14
C GLU A 250 -7.37 30.53 -3.16
N SER A 251 -6.19 30.98 -2.73
CA SER A 251 -4.99 31.08 -3.57
C SER A 251 -3.72 30.99 -2.74
N TYR A 252 -2.64 30.55 -3.40
CA TYR A 252 -1.31 30.50 -2.80
C TYR A 252 -0.28 31.16 -3.72
N HIS A 253 0.55 32.03 -3.15
CA HIS A 253 1.64 32.67 -3.88
C HIS A 253 2.93 31.87 -3.74
N VAL A 254 3.29 31.18 -4.80
CA VAL A 254 4.52 30.42 -4.93
C VAL A 254 5.67 31.36 -5.18
N LEU A 255 6.57 31.52 -4.20
CA LEU A 255 7.77 32.35 -4.34
C LEU A 255 9.01 31.56 -3.91
N VAL A 256 9.82 31.14 -4.88
CA VAL A 256 11.12 30.48 -4.64
C VAL A 256 12.25 31.37 -5.20
N PRO A 257 12.87 32.20 -4.36
CA PRO A 257 13.99 33.03 -4.79
C PRO A 257 15.17 32.18 -5.24
N MET A 258 15.83 32.55 -6.32
CA MET A 258 17.03 31.88 -6.83
C MET A 258 16.84 30.36 -7.01
N ILE A 259 15.68 29.95 -7.60
CA ILE A 259 15.40 28.52 -7.82
C ILE A 259 16.46 27.88 -8.72
N ILE A 260 16.99 28.64 -9.69
CA ILE A 260 18.06 28.24 -10.59
C ILE A 260 18.84 29.48 -11.05
N GLU A 261 20.08 29.28 -11.53
CA GLU A 261 20.89 30.32 -12.16
C GLU A 261 20.98 30.09 -13.69
N LYS A 262 20.84 31.18 -14.48
CA LYS A 262 21.01 31.16 -15.93
C LYS A 262 22.00 32.27 -16.33
N ALA A 263 23.13 31.89 -16.93
CA ALA A 263 24.18 32.82 -17.39
C ALA A 263 24.64 33.83 -16.30
N GLY A 264 24.81 33.35 -15.06
CA GLY A 264 25.25 34.16 -13.92
C GLY A 264 24.15 35.02 -13.29
N GLN A 265 22.91 34.86 -13.72
CA GLN A 265 21.76 35.58 -13.15
C GLN A 265 20.81 34.63 -12.40
N PRO A 266 20.50 34.90 -11.12
CA PRO A 266 19.55 34.14 -10.38
C PRO A 266 18.14 34.38 -10.90
N LEU A 267 17.37 33.30 -11.09
CA LEU A 267 15.98 33.35 -11.50
C LEU A 267 15.09 32.89 -10.35
N ALA A 268 13.98 33.56 -10.16
CA ALA A 268 12.96 33.21 -9.17
C ALA A 268 11.75 32.56 -9.83
N LEU A 269 11.21 31.52 -9.21
CA LEU A 269 9.85 31.05 -9.46
C LEU A 269 8.92 31.97 -8.66
N ASP A 270 8.00 32.63 -9.36
CA ASP A 270 7.11 33.65 -8.82
C ASP A 270 5.79 33.57 -9.57
N GLU A 271 4.85 32.78 -9.02
CA GLU A 271 3.56 32.46 -9.61
C GLU A 271 2.46 32.41 -8.54
N THR A 272 1.22 32.63 -8.91
CA THR A 272 0.06 32.45 -8.03
C THR A 272 -0.83 31.36 -8.57
N VAL A 273 -1.21 30.41 -7.70
CA VAL A 273 -2.13 29.32 -8.01
C VAL A 273 -3.41 29.53 -7.22
N THR A 274 -4.56 29.45 -7.89
CA THR A 274 -5.87 29.48 -7.21
C THR A 274 -6.39 28.06 -6.98
N ALA A 275 -7.31 27.90 -6.02
CA ALA A 275 -7.98 26.63 -5.76
C ALA A 275 -8.72 26.11 -7.00
N GLU A 276 -9.36 26.99 -7.79
CA GLU A 276 -10.03 26.63 -9.04
C GLU A 276 -9.05 26.09 -10.09
N GLN A 277 -7.87 26.74 -10.23
CA GLN A 277 -6.83 26.25 -11.13
C GLN A 277 -6.30 24.88 -10.69
N PHE A 278 -6.12 24.69 -9.39
CA PHE A 278 -5.71 23.39 -8.85
C PHE A 278 -6.75 22.30 -9.11
N GLU A 279 -8.04 22.57 -8.88
CA GLU A 279 -9.15 21.65 -9.17
C GLU A 279 -9.14 21.23 -10.65
N GLU A 280 -8.90 22.16 -11.58
CA GLU A 280 -8.80 21.86 -13.01
C GLU A 280 -7.60 20.96 -13.34
N LEU A 281 -6.43 21.25 -12.74
CA LEU A 281 -5.20 20.49 -12.95
C LEU A 281 -5.30 19.03 -12.49
N VAL A 282 -6.06 18.77 -11.41
CA VAL A 282 -6.13 17.46 -10.77
C VAL A 282 -7.36 16.63 -11.15
N ARG A 283 -8.27 17.18 -11.95
CA ARG A 283 -9.53 16.54 -12.35
C ARG A 283 -9.33 15.11 -12.87
N GLU A 284 -8.37 14.91 -13.78
CA GLU A 284 -8.05 13.59 -14.33
C GLU A 284 -7.64 12.58 -13.24
N LEU A 285 -6.96 13.04 -12.18
CA LEU A 285 -6.56 12.17 -11.06
C LEU A 285 -7.77 11.76 -10.22
N LEU A 286 -8.73 12.66 -10.03
CA LEU A 286 -9.99 12.36 -9.33
C LEU A 286 -10.83 11.38 -10.14
N GLU A 287 -10.98 11.58 -11.45
CA GLU A 287 -11.68 10.65 -12.34
C GLU A 287 -11.10 9.22 -12.29
N ARG A 288 -9.79 9.06 -12.04
CA ARG A 288 -9.17 7.75 -11.87
C ARG A 288 -9.67 7.00 -10.64
N THR A 289 -10.15 7.67 -9.60
CA THR A 289 -10.71 7.04 -8.40
C THR A 289 -12.10 6.45 -8.64
N HIS A 290 -12.84 6.97 -9.62
CA HIS A 290 -14.21 6.55 -9.92
C HIS A 290 -14.27 5.09 -10.36
N ARG A 291 -13.34 4.66 -11.23
CA ARG A 291 -13.33 3.29 -11.73
C ARG A 291 -13.18 2.22 -10.63
N PRO A 292 -12.22 2.33 -9.67
CA PRO A 292 -12.17 1.45 -8.50
C PRO A 292 -13.45 1.46 -7.67
N MET A 293 -14.07 2.64 -7.43
CA MET A 293 -15.33 2.74 -6.71
C MET A 293 -16.47 2.00 -7.41
N GLU A 294 -16.63 2.18 -8.74
CA GLU A 294 -17.60 1.43 -9.53
C GLU A 294 -17.41 -0.09 -9.42
N VAL A 295 -16.15 -0.55 -9.47
CA VAL A 295 -15.82 -1.98 -9.35
C VAL A 295 -16.19 -2.53 -7.98
N VAL A 296 -15.87 -1.81 -6.90
CA VAL A 296 -16.20 -2.23 -5.52
C VAL A 296 -17.71 -2.31 -5.32
N LEU A 297 -18.47 -1.34 -5.80
CA LEU A 297 -19.94 -1.35 -5.74
C LEU A 297 -20.52 -2.52 -6.54
N ALA A 298 -20.00 -2.77 -7.75
CA ALA A 298 -20.47 -3.88 -8.58
C ALA A 298 -20.12 -5.25 -7.98
N ASP A 299 -18.91 -5.41 -7.43
CA ASP A 299 -18.44 -6.68 -6.87
C ASP A 299 -19.13 -7.01 -5.53
N SER A 300 -19.42 -6.01 -4.71
CA SER A 300 -20.14 -6.18 -3.43
C SER A 300 -21.64 -6.45 -3.61
N GLY A 301 -22.20 -5.98 -4.73
CA GLY A 301 -23.64 -6.01 -4.98
C GLY A 301 -24.44 -5.01 -4.16
N ILE A 302 -23.77 -4.10 -3.44
CA ILE A 302 -24.39 -3.04 -2.60
C ILE A 302 -24.58 -1.79 -3.45
N LEU A 303 -25.78 -1.21 -3.41
CA LEU A 303 -26.07 0.02 -4.14
C LEU A 303 -25.49 1.25 -3.42
N PRO A 304 -25.13 2.33 -4.13
CA PRO A 304 -24.68 3.57 -3.48
C PRO A 304 -25.65 4.11 -2.43
N SER A 305 -26.96 3.89 -2.61
CA SER A 305 -28.00 4.30 -1.65
C SER A 305 -28.09 3.43 -0.38
N GLU A 306 -27.41 2.30 -0.35
CA GLU A 306 -27.34 1.39 0.80
C GLU A 306 -26.06 1.58 1.61
N ILE A 307 -25.18 2.50 1.19
CA ILE A 307 -24.02 2.90 1.97
C ILE A 307 -24.49 3.82 3.10
N ASP A 308 -24.15 3.48 4.34
CA ASP A 308 -24.51 4.27 5.52
C ASP A 308 -23.43 5.29 5.86
N ARG A 309 -22.16 4.96 5.59
CA ARG A 309 -21.00 5.79 5.95
C ARG A 309 -19.93 5.76 4.87
N VAL A 310 -19.33 6.92 4.61
CA VAL A 310 -18.09 7.05 3.83
C VAL A 310 -17.01 7.57 4.77
N ILE A 311 -15.98 6.77 5.01
CA ILE A 311 -14.84 7.13 5.86
C ILE A 311 -13.68 7.55 4.98
N LEU A 312 -13.15 8.76 5.22
CA LEU A 312 -11.99 9.29 4.53
C LEU A 312 -10.72 8.97 5.32
N VAL A 313 -9.74 8.40 4.63
CA VAL A 313 -8.44 7.99 5.17
C VAL A 313 -7.32 8.53 4.30
N GLY A 314 -6.15 8.75 4.89
CA GLY A 314 -4.98 9.29 4.22
C GLY A 314 -5.02 10.82 4.10
N GLY A 315 -3.86 11.45 4.31
CA GLY A 315 -3.73 12.92 4.36
C GLY A 315 -4.18 13.65 3.09
N SER A 316 -4.24 12.96 1.94
CA SER A 316 -4.70 13.57 0.68
C SER A 316 -6.21 13.78 0.64
N THR A 317 -6.99 13.09 1.48
CA THR A 317 -8.44 13.33 1.61
C THR A 317 -8.79 14.63 2.31
N ARG A 318 -7.80 15.31 2.92
CA ARG A 318 -7.97 16.64 3.49
C ARG A 318 -8.15 17.75 2.42
N MET A 319 -7.88 17.44 1.15
CA MET A 319 -8.12 18.38 0.04
C MET A 319 -9.62 18.53 -0.20
N PRO A 320 -10.20 19.75 -0.16
CA PRO A 320 -11.63 19.97 -0.37
C PRO A 320 -12.16 19.46 -1.71
N VAL A 321 -11.31 19.45 -2.74
CA VAL A 321 -11.66 18.93 -4.06
C VAL A 321 -11.93 17.42 -4.04
N VAL A 322 -11.25 16.65 -3.18
CA VAL A 322 -11.48 15.22 -3.00
C VAL A 322 -12.82 14.98 -2.32
N GLU A 323 -13.08 15.67 -1.21
CA GLU A 323 -14.35 15.56 -0.49
C GLU A 323 -15.54 15.92 -1.39
N LYS A 324 -15.40 16.99 -2.18
CA LYS A 324 -16.40 17.43 -3.17
C LYS A 324 -16.64 16.34 -4.23
N ASP A 325 -15.59 15.77 -4.81
CA ASP A 325 -15.68 14.75 -5.84
C ASP A 325 -16.41 13.48 -5.34
N ILE A 326 -16.06 13.02 -4.14
CA ILE A 326 -16.71 11.86 -3.50
C ILE A 326 -18.18 12.14 -3.23
N ARG A 327 -18.51 13.30 -2.68
CA ARG A 327 -19.89 13.72 -2.43
C ARG A 327 -20.71 13.74 -3.71
N ASP A 328 -20.14 14.31 -4.77
CA ASP A 328 -20.82 14.43 -6.06
C ASP A 328 -20.99 13.02 -6.72
N PHE A 329 -20.03 12.12 -6.57
CA PHE A 329 -20.09 10.76 -7.12
C PHE A 329 -21.07 9.87 -6.36
N LEU A 330 -21.06 9.87 -5.02
CA LEU A 330 -21.91 9.01 -4.20
C LEU A 330 -23.23 9.67 -3.79
N ASN A 331 -23.40 10.98 -4.01
CA ASN A 331 -24.50 11.81 -3.50
C ASN A 331 -24.63 11.68 -1.97
N MET A 332 -23.50 11.63 -1.25
CA MET A 332 -23.41 11.46 0.21
C MET A 332 -22.28 12.28 0.79
N GLU A 333 -22.51 12.90 1.97
CA GLU A 333 -21.45 13.58 2.72
C GLU A 333 -20.53 12.58 3.41
N PRO A 334 -19.21 12.65 3.21
CA PRO A 334 -18.25 11.84 3.94
C PRO A 334 -18.28 12.10 5.45
N SER A 335 -18.04 11.04 6.22
CA SER A 335 -17.97 11.10 7.68
C SER A 335 -16.61 11.65 8.15
N ARG A 336 -16.63 12.45 9.21
CA ARG A 336 -15.45 12.93 9.92
C ARG A 336 -15.27 12.28 11.29
N ALA A 337 -15.78 11.06 11.45
CA ALA A 337 -15.75 10.34 12.72
C ALA A 337 -14.34 9.87 13.12
N VAL A 338 -13.43 9.68 12.17
CA VAL A 338 -12.03 9.32 12.42
C VAL A 338 -11.09 10.40 11.88
N ASP A 339 -9.92 10.52 12.49
CA ASP A 339 -8.86 11.37 11.93
C ASP A 339 -8.16 10.61 10.79
N PRO A 340 -8.17 11.13 9.56
CA PRO A 340 -7.63 10.45 8.39
C PRO A 340 -6.12 10.18 8.47
N ASP A 341 -5.37 10.88 9.32
CA ASP A 341 -3.93 10.66 9.48
C ASP A 341 -3.63 9.57 10.53
N TYR A 342 -4.55 9.26 11.48
CA TYR A 342 -4.27 8.36 12.60
C TYR A 342 -5.08 7.06 12.56
N ALA A 343 -6.16 7.01 11.78
CA ALA A 343 -7.10 5.90 11.77
C ALA A 343 -6.43 4.55 11.50
N VAL A 344 -5.47 4.51 10.57
CA VAL A 344 -4.76 3.28 10.20
C VAL A 344 -3.86 2.78 11.33
N ALA A 345 -3.04 3.64 11.91
CA ALA A 345 -2.17 3.26 13.03
C ALA A 345 -2.98 2.83 14.27
N GLN A 346 -4.09 3.54 14.56
CA GLN A 346 -5.01 3.17 15.63
C GLN A 346 -5.64 1.81 15.39
N GLY A 347 -6.13 1.54 14.17
CA GLY A 347 -6.70 0.25 13.81
C GLY A 347 -5.68 -0.90 13.85
N ALA A 348 -4.44 -0.65 13.42
CA ALA A 348 -3.35 -1.60 13.57
C ALA A 348 -3.04 -1.89 15.04
N ALA A 349 -3.11 -0.88 15.93
CA ALA A 349 -2.95 -1.07 17.36
C ALA A 349 -4.14 -1.83 18.00
N ILE A 350 -5.37 -1.60 17.54
CA ILE A 350 -6.54 -2.39 17.97
C ILE A 350 -6.34 -3.86 17.58
N GLN A 351 -5.90 -4.14 16.36
CA GLN A 351 -5.58 -5.51 15.94
C GLN A 351 -4.46 -6.12 16.80
N ALA A 352 -3.44 -5.33 17.15
CA ALA A 352 -2.38 -5.75 18.05
C ALA A 352 -2.93 -6.10 19.45
N GLY A 353 -3.82 -5.28 19.99
CA GLY A 353 -4.50 -5.51 21.27
C GLY A 353 -5.40 -6.75 21.28
N ILE A 354 -6.07 -7.05 20.15
CA ILE A 354 -6.84 -8.29 20.00
C ILE A 354 -5.91 -9.52 20.03
N ILE A 355 -4.78 -9.47 19.32
CA ILE A 355 -3.78 -10.57 19.32
C ILE A 355 -3.16 -10.74 20.70
N GLU A 356 -2.88 -9.66 21.40
CA GLU A 356 -2.30 -9.66 22.74
C GLU A 356 -3.31 -10.05 23.83
N GLY A 357 -4.61 -9.88 23.57
CA GLY A 357 -5.70 -10.10 24.53
C GLY A 357 -5.88 -8.94 25.53
N THR A 358 -5.38 -7.74 25.19
CA THR A 358 -5.58 -6.51 25.97
C THR A 358 -6.91 -5.83 25.68
N ILE A 359 -7.54 -6.17 24.56
CA ILE A 359 -8.94 -5.86 24.26
C ILE A 359 -9.78 -7.09 24.61
N CYS A 360 -10.77 -6.94 25.48
CA CYS A 360 -11.62 -8.05 25.93
C CYS A 360 -12.38 -8.69 24.77
N GLN A 361 -12.63 -10.01 24.84
CA GLN A 361 -13.35 -10.73 23.80
C GLN A 361 -14.79 -10.22 23.59
N GLU A 362 -15.42 -9.68 24.62
CA GLU A 362 -16.77 -9.07 24.57
C GLU A 362 -16.76 -7.71 23.87
N ASP A 363 -15.59 -7.04 23.82
CA ASP A 363 -15.34 -5.76 23.14
C ASP A 363 -14.53 -5.94 21.85
N SER A 364 -14.30 -7.19 21.40
CA SER A 364 -13.47 -7.45 20.20
C SER A 364 -14.34 -7.57 18.97
N ILE A 365 -13.94 -6.87 17.91
CA ILE A 365 -14.51 -6.99 16.57
C ILE A 365 -13.88 -8.20 15.89
N LEU A 366 -14.71 -9.14 15.43
CA LEU A 366 -14.25 -10.19 14.52
C LEU A 366 -14.12 -9.60 13.11
N MET A 367 -12.90 -9.62 12.58
CA MET A 367 -12.61 -9.04 11.29
C MET A 367 -12.30 -10.12 10.26
N THR A 368 -12.91 -10.01 9.09
CA THR A 368 -12.54 -10.78 7.89
C THR A 368 -12.01 -9.84 6.81
N ASP A 369 -11.14 -10.36 5.96
CA ASP A 369 -10.59 -9.61 4.83
C ASP A 369 -10.76 -10.43 3.54
N VAL A 370 -10.45 -9.85 2.37
CA VAL A 370 -10.57 -10.50 1.07
C VAL A 370 -9.27 -10.41 0.28
N ASN A 371 -9.05 -11.35 -0.64
CA ASN A 371 -7.98 -11.22 -1.61
C ASN A 371 -8.36 -10.19 -2.69
N PRO A 372 -7.51 -9.20 -2.99
CA PRO A 372 -7.88 -8.12 -3.92
C PRO A 372 -7.79 -8.52 -5.40
N TYR A 373 -7.13 -9.64 -5.71
CA TYR A 373 -6.86 -10.08 -7.09
C TYR A 373 -7.27 -11.52 -7.33
N THR A 374 -7.72 -11.79 -8.54
CA THR A 374 -7.88 -13.17 -9.03
C THR A 374 -6.51 -13.86 -9.14
N LEU A 375 -6.43 -15.08 -8.61
CA LEU A 375 -5.24 -15.93 -8.62
C LEU A 375 -5.48 -17.18 -9.45
N GLY A 376 -4.49 -17.57 -10.24
CA GLY A 376 -4.62 -18.74 -11.09
C GLY A 376 -3.31 -19.15 -11.73
N ILE A 377 -3.41 -20.11 -12.66
CA ILE A 377 -2.26 -20.62 -13.40
C ILE A 377 -2.48 -20.51 -14.91
N ARG A 378 -1.36 -20.49 -15.63
CA ARG A 378 -1.38 -20.64 -17.09
C ARG A 378 -1.72 -22.06 -17.50
N VAL A 379 -2.66 -22.21 -18.39
CA VAL A 379 -3.04 -23.50 -18.95
C VAL A 379 -3.13 -23.46 -20.46
N MET A 380 -2.93 -24.64 -21.07
CA MET A 380 -3.18 -24.85 -22.48
C MET A 380 -4.62 -25.33 -22.70
N ASP A 381 -5.33 -24.75 -23.64
CA ASP A 381 -6.58 -25.28 -24.13
C ASP A 381 -6.51 -25.52 -25.66
N LYS A 382 -7.64 -25.88 -26.30
CA LYS A 382 -7.68 -26.20 -27.73
C LYS A 382 -7.38 -25.00 -28.66
N MET A 383 -7.42 -23.77 -28.12
CA MET A 383 -7.32 -22.54 -28.92
C MET A 383 -6.05 -21.76 -28.63
N THR A 384 -5.48 -21.92 -27.42
CA THR A 384 -4.32 -21.17 -26.97
C THR A 384 -3.54 -21.93 -25.89
N ASP A 385 -2.25 -21.64 -25.80
CA ASP A 385 -1.37 -22.11 -24.70
C ASP A 385 -1.19 -21.05 -23.59
N ASP A 386 -1.97 -19.97 -23.64
CA ASP A 386 -1.83 -18.82 -22.74
C ASP A 386 -3.16 -18.37 -22.10
N ARG A 387 -3.91 -19.34 -21.60
CA ARG A 387 -5.17 -19.07 -20.89
C ARG A 387 -4.94 -19.01 -19.38
N MET A 388 -5.53 -18.04 -18.71
CA MET A 388 -5.65 -17.98 -17.26
C MET A 388 -6.72 -18.95 -16.77
N SER A 389 -6.33 -19.95 -15.97
CA SER A 389 -7.26 -20.79 -15.21
C SER A 389 -7.36 -20.26 -13.80
N VAL A 390 -8.52 -19.72 -13.46
CA VAL A 390 -8.78 -19.13 -12.15
C VAL A 390 -8.92 -20.23 -11.09
N ILE A 391 -8.22 -20.07 -9.97
CA ILE A 391 -8.29 -20.97 -8.81
C ILE A 391 -8.94 -20.25 -7.62
N ILE A 392 -8.49 -19.02 -7.30
CA ILE A 392 -9.12 -18.15 -6.29
C ILE A 392 -9.57 -16.87 -6.99
N PRO A 393 -10.87 -16.62 -7.16
CA PRO A 393 -11.37 -15.32 -7.64
C PRO A 393 -11.02 -14.18 -6.67
N ARG A 394 -10.97 -12.96 -7.16
CA ARG A 394 -10.88 -11.77 -6.29
C ARG A 394 -12.09 -11.66 -5.36
N ASN A 395 -11.93 -10.92 -4.29
CA ASN A 395 -12.96 -10.66 -3.26
C ASN A 395 -13.48 -11.94 -2.58
N VAL A 396 -12.66 -12.99 -2.52
CA VAL A 396 -12.95 -14.17 -1.68
C VAL A 396 -12.38 -13.93 -0.29
N THR A 397 -13.19 -14.16 0.74
CA THR A 397 -12.78 -14.03 2.15
C THR A 397 -11.57 -14.90 2.46
N ILE A 398 -10.58 -14.33 3.14
CA ILE A 398 -9.36 -15.00 3.57
C ILE A 398 -9.39 -15.29 5.09
N PRO A 399 -8.75 -16.39 5.56
CA PRO A 399 -7.93 -17.35 4.81
C PRO A 399 -8.77 -18.28 3.92
N VAL A 400 -8.22 -18.65 2.77
CA VAL A 400 -8.91 -19.56 1.82
C VAL A 400 -7.97 -20.57 1.22
N THR A 401 -8.48 -21.78 0.99
CA THR A 401 -7.79 -22.83 0.25
C THR A 401 -8.68 -23.36 -0.87
N ARG A 402 -8.16 -23.38 -2.10
CA ARG A 402 -8.83 -23.92 -3.29
C ARG A 402 -7.91 -24.87 -4.03
N SER A 403 -8.50 -25.85 -4.71
CA SER A 403 -7.75 -26.85 -5.49
C SER A 403 -8.47 -27.15 -6.78
N GLU A 404 -7.70 -27.26 -7.87
CA GLU A 404 -8.18 -27.66 -9.19
C GLU A 404 -7.36 -28.82 -9.72
N ILE A 405 -7.96 -29.63 -10.61
CA ILE A 405 -7.32 -30.80 -11.23
C ILE A 405 -7.09 -30.51 -12.69
N TYR A 406 -5.83 -30.63 -13.09
CA TYR A 406 -5.37 -30.51 -14.47
C TYR A 406 -4.88 -31.85 -15.01
N PHE A 407 -4.68 -31.92 -16.33
CA PHE A 407 -4.28 -33.13 -17.01
C PHE A 407 -3.02 -32.88 -17.85
N THR A 408 -2.24 -33.94 -18.08
CA THR A 408 -1.09 -33.91 -19.01
C THR A 408 -1.53 -33.44 -20.39
N SER A 409 -0.76 -32.53 -21.01
CA SER A 409 -1.11 -31.85 -22.27
C SER A 409 -0.59 -32.57 -23.51
N TRP A 410 0.46 -33.41 -23.36
CA TRP A 410 1.06 -34.19 -24.47
C TRP A 410 1.40 -35.62 -24.04
N ASP A 411 1.59 -36.49 -25.06
CA ASP A 411 1.94 -37.92 -24.86
C ASP A 411 3.31 -38.01 -24.19
N TYR A 412 3.41 -38.92 -23.21
CA TYR A 412 4.65 -39.26 -22.49
C TYR A 412 5.28 -38.06 -21.73
N GLN A 413 4.50 -37.12 -21.32
CA GLN A 413 4.93 -35.99 -20.47
C GLN A 413 5.48 -36.52 -19.14
N THR A 414 6.70 -36.08 -18.76
CA THR A 414 7.41 -36.53 -17.54
C THR A 414 7.50 -35.48 -16.46
N GLU A 415 7.11 -34.25 -16.77
CA GLU A 415 7.10 -33.10 -15.84
C GLU A 415 5.94 -32.17 -16.13
N ALA A 416 5.55 -31.36 -15.13
CA ALA A 416 4.56 -30.33 -15.29
C ALA A 416 5.09 -29.02 -14.70
N ARG A 417 5.22 -28.00 -15.53
CA ARG A 417 5.56 -26.64 -15.11
C ARG A 417 4.28 -25.90 -14.76
N ILE A 418 4.24 -25.35 -13.54
CA ILE A 418 3.14 -24.56 -13.01
C ILE A 418 3.60 -23.10 -13.00
N GLU A 419 2.94 -22.24 -13.74
CA GLU A 419 3.18 -20.80 -13.78
C GLU A 419 2.03 -20.09 -13.12
N VAL A 420 2.31 -19.34 -12.06
CA VAL A 420 1.33 -18.67 -11.18
C VAL A 420 1.19 -17.20 -11.60
N TYR A 421 -0.04 -16.76 -11.72
CA TYR A 421 -0.38 -15.40 -12.14
C TYR A 421 -1.44 -14.77 -11.23
N GLN A 422 -1.42 -13.44 -11.17
CA GLN A 422 -2.33 -12.59 -10.43
C GLN A 422 -2.91 -11.51 -11.35
N GLY A 423 -4.23 -11.41 -11.46
CA GLY A 423 -4.91 -10.39 -12.27
C GLY A 423 -6.19 -10.88 -12.93
N GLU A 424 -6.85 -9.98 -13.66
CA GLU A 424 -8.21 -10.14 -14.16
C GLU A 424 -8.29 -10.47 -15.66
N SER A 425 -7.15 -10.59 -16.35
CA SER A 425 -7.14 -10.91 -17.78
C SER A 425 -7.35 -12.42 -18.01
N ALA A 426 -8.16 -12.77 -19.01
CA ALA A 426 -8.31 -14.15 -19.46
C ALA A 426 -7.03 -14.72 -20.09
N VAL A 427 -6.10 -13.85 -20.53
CA VAL A 427 -4.79 -14.20 -21.08
C VAL A 427 -3.77 -14.18 -19.94
N ALA A 428 -3.14 -15.32 -19.65
CA ALA A 428 -2.27 -15.46 -18.49
C ALA A 428 -1.09 -14.47 -18.52
N SER A 429 -0.38 -14.36 -19.65
CA SER A 429 0.78 -13.47 -19.80
C SER A 429 0.44 -11.97 -19.73
N SER A 430 -0.84 -11.60 -19.79
CA SER A 430 -1.30 -10.22 -19.58
C SER A 430 -1.52 -9.88 -18.11
N ASN A 431 -1.39 -10.87 -17.22
CA ASN A 431 -1.49 -10.71 -15.77
C ASN A 431 -0.09 -10.61 -15.15
N HIS A 432 -0.04 -10.24 -13.88
CA HIS A 432 1.21 -10.18 -13.13
C HIS A 432 1.72 -11.59 -12.85
N PHE A 433 2.94 -11.90 -13.27
CA PHE A 433 3.60 -13.19 -13.03
C PHE A 433 4.18 -13.22 -11.62
N LEU A 434 3.75 -14.20 -10.80
CA LEU A 434 4.19 -14.35 -9.42
C LEU A 434 5.35 -15.34 -9.27
N GLY A 435 5.44 -16.33 -10.15
CA GLY A 435 6.48 -17.34 -10.09
C GLY A 435 6.13 -18.62 -10.82
N ALA A 436 7.10 -19.52 -10.91
CA ALA A 436 6.91 -20.83 -11.55
C ALA A 436 7.75 -21.91 -10.85
N PHE A 437 7.24 -23.14 -10.86
CA PHE A 437 7.94 -24.32 -10.38
C PHE A 437 7.57 -25.55 -11.22
N THR A 438 8.37 -26.60 -11.11
CA THR A 438 8.16 -27.82 -11.91
C THR A 438 7.98 -29.04 -10.99
N VAL A 439 6.89 -29.76 -11.22
CA VAL A 439 6.67 -31.07 -10.63
C VAL A 439 7.27 -32.13 -11.56
N GLN A 440 8.26 -32.87 -11.08
CA GLN A 440 8.92 -33.93 -11.83
C GLN A 440 8.37 -35.30 -11.48
N GLY A 441 8.63 -36.30 -12.34
CA GLY A 441 8.24 -37.67 -12.09
C GLY A 441 6.79 -37.98 -12.49
N VAL A 442 6.23 -37.21 -13.42
CA VAL A 442 4.94 -37.56 -14.04
C VAL A 442 5.10 -38.86 -14.81
N PRO A 443 4.26 -39.93 -14.55
CA PRO A 443 4.31 -41.16 -15.29
C PRO A 443 4.10 -40.95 -16.78
N PRO A 444 4.98 -41.44 -17.66
CA PRO A 444 4.90 -41.20 -19.10
C PRO A 444 3.75 -41.99 -19.73
N ARG A 445 2.56 -41.36 -19.80
CA ARG A 445 1.34 -41.92 -20.36
C ARG A 445 0.83 -41.01 -21.50
N LYS A 446 -0.29 -41.39 -22.13
CA LYS A 446 -0.95 -40.57 -23.15
C LYS A 446 -1.46 -39.29 -22.53
N ALA A 447 -1.50 -38.23 -23.34
CA ALA A 447 -2.10 -36.96 -23.00
C ALA A 447 -3.50 -37.13 -22.37
N GLY A 448 -3.82 -36.33 -21.37
CA GLY A 448 -5.09 -36.41 -20.65
C GLY A 448 -5.24 -37.54 -19.64
N THR A 449 -4.19 -38.39 -19.45
CA THR A 449 -4.31 -39.55 -18.54
C THR A 449 -3.87 -39.24 -17.11
N GLU A 450 -2.75 -38.56 -16.93
CA GLU A 450 -2.25 -38.22 -15.61
C GLU A 450 -2.90 -36.97 -15.08
N LYS A 451 -3.23 -37.02 -13.79
CA LYS A 451 -3.90 -35.92 -13.08
C LYS A 451 -2.92 -35.17 -12.18
N ILE A 452 -2.87 -33.87 -12.30
CA ILE A 452 -2.06 -32.96 -11.48
C ILE A 452 -3.01 -32.08 -10.70
N GLY A 453 -3.04 -32.28 -9.37
CA GLY A 453 -3.80 -31.42 -8.46
C GLY A 453 -2.98 -30.19 -8.12
N VAL A 454 -3.52 -29.00 -8.36
CA VAL A 454 -2.92 -27.72 -7.97
C VAL A 454 -3.74 -27.10 -6.86
N LYS A 455 -3.10 -26.82 -5.73
CA LYS A 455 -3.71 -26.27 -4.52
C LYS A 455 -3.11 -24.90 -4.22
N PHE A 456 -3.98 -23.92 -4.05
CA PHE A 456 -3.66 -22.57 -3.58
C PHE A 456 -4.14 -22.42 -2.15
N SER A 457 -3.26 -21.97 -1.26
CA SER A 457 -3.58 -21.61 0.13
C SER A 457 -3.18 -20.14 0.34
N TYR A 458 -4.17 -19.32 0.64
CA TYR A 458 -4.00 -17.88 0.89
C TYR A 458 -4.31 -17.62 2.36
N ASP A 459 -3.33 -17.16 3.11
CA ASP A 459 -3.44 -17.02 4.57
C ASP A 459 -4.07 -15.67 4.99
N MET A 460 -4.18 -15.43 6.31
CA MET A 460 -4.74 -14.19 6.86
C MET A 460 -3.87 -12.95 6.61
N ASN A 461 -2.62 -13.11 6.25
CA ASN A 461 -1.71 -12.02 5.89
C ASN A 461 -1.74 -11.72 4.38
N GLY A 462 -2.55 -12.45 3.62
CA GLY A 462 -2.57 -12.36 2.18
C GLY A 462 -1.31 -12.95 1.53
N MET A 463 -0.76 -14.01 2.10
CA MET A 463 0.43 -14.71 1.58
C MET A 463 0.00 -15.97 0.86
N LEU A 464 0.46 -16.13 -0.39
CA LEU A 464 0.09 -17.25 -1.26
C LEU A 464 1.10 -18.37 -1.19
N GLN A 465 0.63 -19.57 -0.87
CA GLN A 465 1.36 -20.82 -1.03
C GLN A 465 0.71 -21.67 -2.13
N VAL A 466 1.50 -22.12 -3.09
CA VAL A 466 1.05 -22.96 -4.18
C VAL A 466 1.73 -24.32 -4.11
N LYS A 467 0.91 -25.40 -4.13
CA LYS A 467 1.37 -26.76 -4.15
C LYS A 467 0.77 -27.50 -5.35
N ALA A 468 1.58 -28.27 -6.06
CA ALA A 468 1.11 -29.17 -7.10
C ALA A 468 1.54 -30.59 -6.80
N SER A 469 0.66 -31.55 -7.06
CA SER A 469 0.88 -32.99 -6.79
C SER A 469 0.39 -33.87 -7.94
N ILE A 470 1.14 -34.93 -8.24
CA ILE A 470 0.75 -35.97 -9.18
C ILE A 470 -0.13 -36.95 -8.42
N LEU A 471 -1.42 -36.97 -8.73
CA LEU A 471 -2.39 -37.76 -7.94
C LEU A 471 -2.19 -39.27 -7.99
N SER A 472 -1.55 -39.81 -9.04
CA SER A 472 -1.27 -41.25 -9.21
C SER A 472 -0.06 -41.73 -8.40
N THR A 473 0.90 -40.88 -8.12
CA THR A 473 2.17 -41.24 -7.41
C THR A 473 2.29 -40.63 -6.03
N GLY A 474 1.57 -39.55 -5.76
CA GLY A 474 1.69 -38.75 -4.54
C GLY A 474 2.92 -37.83 -4.51
N LEU A 475 3.71 -37.80 -5.60
CA LEU A 475 4.83 -36.84 -5.71
C LEU A 475 4.31 -35.43 -5.82
N ASP A 476 4.95 -34.53 -5.12
CA ASP A 476 4.56 -33.11 -5.08
C ASP A 476 5.75 -32.15 -5.21
N ALA A 477 5.45 -30.91 -5.57
CA ALA A 477 6.32 -29.76 -5.49
C ALA A 477 5.48 -28.55 -5.03
N SER A 478 6.12 -27.60 -4.40
CA SER A 478 5.46 -26.37 -3.94
C SER A 478 6.37 -25.17 -4.15
N ILE A 479 5.73 -24.01 -4.26
CA ILE A 479 6.39 -22.74 -4.16
C ILE A 479 5.65 -21.92 -3.08
N GLU A 480 6.40 -21.36 -2.16
CA GLU A 480 5.97 -20.16 -1.48
C GLU A 480 6.35 -19.02 -2.40
N ILE A 481 5.42 -18.12 -2.69
CA ILE A 481 5.73 -16.94 -3.50
C ILE A 481 6.64 -16.07 -2.66
N ASN A 482 7.89 -16.44 -2.55
CA ASN A 482 8.94 -15.67 -1.91
C ASN A 482 9.60 -14.81 -2.98
N MET A 483 9.98 -13.57 -2.61
CA MET A 483 10.80 -12.74 -3.48
C MET A 483 11.92 -13.58 -4.08
N MET A 484 12.11 -13.46 -5.39
CA MET A 484 13.17 -14.16 -6.11
C MET A 484 14.46 -14.11 -5.29
N GLU A 485 14.99 -15.29 -4.95
CA GLU A 485 16.41 -15.41 -4.66
C GLU A 485 17.15 -14.76 -5.81
N ASP A 486 18.07 -13.85 -5.49
CA ASP A 486 18.94 -13.23 -6.47
C ASP A 486 19.50 -14.33 -7.39
N SER A 487 18.96 -14.44 -8.59
CA SER A 487 19.60 -15.21 -9.64
C SER A 487 20.83 -14.43 -10.06
N ASP A 488 22.00 -14.89 -9.61
CA ASP A 488 23.33 -14.48 -10.02
C ASP A 488 23.48 -14.29 -11.54
#